data_d36e9f4a0df54d3a1990ca6cafde8503
#
_entry.id   d36e9f4a0df54d3a1990ca6cafde8503
#
_cell.length_a   1.000
_cell.length_b   1.000
_cell.length_c   1.000
_cell.angle_alpha   90.00
_cell.angle_beta   90.00
_cell.angle_gamma   90.00
#
_symmetry.space_group_name_H-M   'P 1'
#
loop_
_entity.id
_entity.type
_entity.pdbx_description
1 polymer ?
#
loop_
_entity_poly.entity_id
_entity_poly.type
_entity_poly.pdbx_seq_one_letter_code
_entity_poly.pdbx_strand_id
1 'polypeptide(L)'
;MRNVTLILDDGSRFHGKSFGFEKPVAGEVVFNTAMTGYPESLTDPSYAGQLMTLTYPLVGNYGVPPFTLEPNGLATFMESEHIHAEAIIVSDYSENYSHWNAVESLGDWLKREQIPGITGIDTRELTKVLREHGVMMGRIAFDDESDEMPEASYADVNYVDKVSCKEVIRYNEGTGKKKVLLVDCGVKHNIIRCLLKRDVEVIRVPWDYDYTGIAFVADSFIRTIVHIDE
;
A
#
# COMPACT_ATOMS: atom_id res chain seq x y z
N MET A 1 -3.20 -1.65 -24.27
CA MET A 1 -3.15 -2.54 -23.08
C MET A 1 -2.58 -3.88 -23.52
N ARG A 2 -1.43 -4.28 -22.98
CA ARG A 2 -0.79 -5.57 -23.24
C ARG A 2 -1.53 -6.68 -22.48
N ASN A 3 -1.48 -7.89 -23.01
CA ASN A 3 -1.95 -9.05 -22.28
C ASN A 3 -0.99 -9.39 -21.16
N VAL A 4 -1.55 -9.83 -20.05
CA VAL A 4 -0.81 -10.12 -18.83
C VAL A 4 -1.49 -11.26 -18.10
N THR A 5 -0.70 -12.10 -17.44
CA THR A 5 -1.19 -13.25 -16.68
C THR A 5 -0.73 -13.16 -15.22
N LEU A 6 -1.66 -13.24 -14.29
CA LEU A 6 -1.36 -13.53 -12.88
C LEU A 6 -1.21 -15.04 -12.73
N ILE A 7 -0.10 -15.50 -12.19
CA ILE A 7 0.22 -16.90 -11.93
C ILE A 7 0.42 -17.07 -10.43
N LEU A 8 -0.35 -17.94 -9.81
CA LEU A 8 -0.23 -18.29 -8.39
C LEU A 8 0.69 -19.48 -8.18
N ASP A 9 1.17 -19.68 -6.95
CA ASP A 9 2.08 -20.77 -6.59
C ASP A 9 1.48 -22.17 -6.77
N ASP A 10 0.15 -22.30 -6.71
CA ASP A 10 -0.55 -23.55 -7.01
C ASP A 10 -0.65 -23.85 -8.52
N GLY A 11 -0.13 -22.95 -9.37
CA GLY A 11 -0.19 -23.01 -10.82
C GLY A 11 -1.45 -22.41 -11.44
N SER A 12 -2.39 -21.92 -10.65
CA SER A 12 -3.58 -21.21 -11.13
C SER A 12 -3.19 -20.00 -11.96
N ARG A 13 -3.90 -19.75 -13.06
CA ARG A 13 -3.61 -18.66 -13.99
C ARG A 13 -4.86 -17.82 -14.25
N PHE A 14 -4.70 -16.50 -14.14
CA PHE A 14 -5.74 -15.54 -14.42
C PHE A 14 -5.24 -14.57 -15.50
N HIS A 15 -5.94 -14.56 -16.65
CA HIS A 15 -5.57 -13.73 -17.79
C HIS A 15 -6.29 -12.39 -17.74
N GLY A 16 -5.57 -11.31 -18.03
CA GLY A 16 -6.08 -9.97 -18.03
C GLY A 16 -5.32 -9.03 -18.97
N LYS A 17 -5.48 -7.75 -18.75
CA LYS A 17 -4.82 -6.69 -19.52
C LYS A 17 -4.16 -5.68 -18.57
N SER A 18 -2.98 -5.20 -18.95
CA SER A 18 -2.29 -4.13 -18.23
C SER A 18 -2.98 -2.79 -18.43
N PHE A 19 -3.15 -2.01 -17.33
CA PHE A 19 -3.57 -0.61 -17.40
C PHE A 19 -2.65 0.34 -16.60
N GLY A 20 -1.72 -0.21 -15.80
CA GLY A 20 -0.71 0.51 -15.05
C GLY A 20 0.65 0.53 -15.76
N PHE A 21 1.73 0.53 -14.96
CA PHE A 21 3.08 0.43 -15.47
C PHE A 21 3.38 -1.01 -15.93
N GLU A 22 4.07 -1.17 -17.03
CA GLU A 22 4.32 -2.48 -17.65
C GLU A 22 5.68 -3.02 -17.20
N LYS A 23 5.71 -3.71 -16.05
CA LYS A 23 6.87 -4.49 -15.57
C LYS A 23 6.38 -5.79 -14.93
N PRO A 24 7.12 -6.89 -15.02
CA PRO A 24 6.85 -8.09 -14.26
C PRO A 24 7.11 -7.82 -12.76
N VAL A 25 6.30 -8.43 -11.92
CA VAL A 25 6.39 -8.26 -10.45
C VAL A 25 5.88 -9.52 -9.76
N ALA A 26 6.41 -9.78 -8.57
CA ALA A 26 5.98 -10.88 -7.72
C ALA A 26 5.72 -10.39 -6.28
N GLY A 27 4.85 -11.08 -5.57
CA GLY A 27 4.49 -10.74 -4.19
C GLY A 27 3.39 -11.64 -3.66
N GLU A 28 3.03 -11.44 -2.41
CA GLU A 28 1.87 -12.09 -1.81
C GLU A 28 0.58 -11.56 -2.44
N VAL A 29 -0.30 -12.46 -2.86
CA VAL A 29 -1.59 -12.05 -3.42
C VAL A 29 -2.62 -11.94 -2.30
N VAL A 30 -3.07 -10.73 -2.07
CA VAL A 30 -4.07 -10.42 -1.03
C VAL A 30 -5.32 -9.82 -1.65
N PHE A 31 -6.43 -9.82 -0.92
CA PHE A 31 -7.65 -9.16 -1.37
C PHE A 31 -8.19 -8.15 -0.36
N ASN A 32 -8.76 -7.08 -0.89
CA ASN A 32 -9.42 -6.03 -0.14
C ASN A 32 -10.88 -5.93 -0.59
N THR A 33 -11.81 -5.93 0.37
CA THR A 33 -13.26 -5.88 0.13
C THR A 33 -13.85 -4.48 0.22
N ALA A 34 -13.04 -3.45 0.42
CA ALA A 34 -13.50 -2.07 0.45
C ALA A 34 -14.09 -1.65 -0.91
N MET A 35 -15.21 -0.95 -0.87
CA MET A 35 -15.88 -0.44 -2.08
C MET A 35 -15.28 0.88 -2.57
N THR A 36 -14.62 1.61 -1.68
CA THR A 36 -14.02 2.93 -1.94
C THR A 36 -12.68 3.02 -1.22
N GLY A 37 -11.90 4.09 -1.48
CA GLY A 37 -10.65 4.34 -0.76
C GLY A 37 -9.46 3.57 -1.33
N TYR A 38 -9.43 3.34 -2.65
CA TYR A 38 -8.24 2.71 -3.23
C TYR A 38 -6.98 3.60 -3.18
N PRO A 39 -7.03 4.95 -3.18
CA PRO A 39 -5.84 5.76 -2.95
C PRO A 39 -5.25 5.55 -1.55
N GLU A 40 -6.11 5.51 -0.54
CA GLU A 40 -5.72 5.23 0.84
C GLU A 40 -5.17 3.80 0.98
N SER A 41 -5.83 2.82 0.36
CA SER A 41 -5.37 1.43 0.40
C SER A 41 -4.03 1.23 -0.31
N LEU A 42 -3.83 1.83 -1.48
CA LEU A 42 -2.58 1.72 -2.23
C LEU A 42 -1.39 2.37 -1.51
N THR A 43 -1.64 3.46 -0.79
CA THR A 43 -0.63 4.18 0.00
C THR A 43 -0.49 3.69 1.43
N ASP A 44 -1.23 2.65 1.82
CA ASP A 44 -1.10 2.00 3.12
C ASP A 44 0.18 1.16 3.17
N PRO A 45 1.13 1.48 4.08
CA PRO A 45 2.37 0.71 4.21
C PRO A 45 2.19 -0.78 4.50
N SER A 46 1.01 -1.18 5.00
CA SER A 46 0.69 -2.59 5.26
C SER A 46 0.67 -3.46 4.00
N TYR A 47 0.54 -2.86 2.81
CA TYR A 47 0.54 -3.59 1.53
C TYR A 47 1.93 -3.68 0.88
N ALA A 48 3.01 -3.33 1.60
CA ALA A 48 4.36 -3.49 1.06
C ALA A 48 4.68 -4.96 0.77
N GLY A 49 5.11 -5.25 -0.47
CA GLY A 49 5.37 -6.61 -0.94
C GLY A 49 4.15 -7.37 -1.44
N GLN A 50 2.97 -6.76 -1.47
CA GLN A 50 1.72 -7.44 -1.80
C GLN A 50 1.15 -7.05 -3.16
N LEU A 51 0.56 -8.02 -3.86
CA LEU A 51 -0.25 -7.83 -5.06
C LEU A 51 -1.71 -7.70 -4.61
N MET A 52 -2.23 -6.47 -4.60
CA MET A 52 -3.53 -6.16 -4.00
C MET A 52 -4.69 -6.38 -4.97
N THR A 53 -5.57 -7.33 -4.68
CA THR A 53 -6.80 -7.56 -5.41
C THR A 53 -7.95 -6.77 -4.81
N LEU A 54 -8.59 -5.90 -5.59
CA LEU A 54 -9.83 -5.23 -5.19
C LEU A 54 -11.04 -6.05 -5.65
N THR A 55 -11.88 -6.46 -4.70
CA THR A 55 -13.05 -7.28 -5.01
C THR A 55 -14.25 -6.48 -5.51
N TYR A 56 -14.24 -5.16 -5.31
CA TYR A 56 -15.26 -4.28 -5.88
C TYR A 56 -15.13 -4.28 -7.42
N PRO A 57 -16.23 -4.50 -8.16
CA PRO A 57 -16.14 -4.80 -9.58
C PRO A 57 -15.62 -3.66 -10.44
N LEU A 58 -15.91 -2.40 -10.12
CA LEU A 58 -15.49 -1.24 -10.91
C LEU A 58 -14.53 -0.36 -10.11
N VAL A 59 -13.32 -0.18 -10.62
CA VAL A 59 -12.26 0.61 -9.97
C VAL A 59 -11.75 1.69 -10.93
N GLY A 60 -11.35 2.85 -10.40
CA GLY A 60 -10.85 3.98 -11.19
C GLY A 60 -11.89 5.07 -11.47
N ASN A 61 -13.18 4.76 -11.34
CA ASN A 61 -14.30 5.62 -11.71
C ASN A 61 -14.35 6.98 -10.99
N TYR A 62 -13.68 7.15 -9.86
CA TYR A 62 -13.60 8.47 -9.19
C TYR A 62 -12.21 9.10 -9.26
N GLY A 63 -11.24 8.48 -9.94
CA GLY A 63 -9.90 9.03 -10.13
C GLY A 63 -9.06 9.09 -8.86
N VAL A 64 -8.02 9.92 -8.87
CA VAL A 64 -7.06 10.08 -7.77
C VAL A 64 -7.03 11.54 -7.33
N PRO A 65 -7.15 11.83 -6.02
CA PRO A 65 -7.05 13.19 -5.51
C PRO A 65 -5.61 13.72 -5.62
N PRO A 66 -5.42 15.07 -5.58
CA PRO A 66 -4.09 15.64 -5.60
C PRO A 66 -3.27 15.20 -4.38
N PHE A 67 -1.98 14.96 -4.59
CA PHE A 67 -1.06 14.82 -3.46
C PHE A 67 -0.84 16.20 -2.83
N THR A 68 -1.44 16.42 -1.68
CA THR A 68 -1.32 17.66 -0.91
C THR A 68 -0.94 17.33 0.54
N LEU A 69 -0.15 18.21 1.14
CA LEU A 69 0.26 18.08 2.54
C LEU A 69 -0.54 19.03 3.43
N GLU A 70 -0.91 18.54 4.60
CA GLU A 70 -1.38 19.35 5.70
C GLU A 70 -0.22 20.22 6.27
N PRO A 71 -0.52 21.27 7.05
CA PRO A 71 0.52 22.11 7.68
C PRO A 71 1.52 21.33 8.55
N ASN A 72 1.13 20.16 9.06
CA ASN A 72 1.96 19.25 9.83
C ASN A 72 2.82 18.30 8.97
N GLY A 73 2.75 18.39 7.63
CA GLY A 73 3.51 17.57 6.69
C GLY A 73 2.86 16.22 6.35
N LEU A 74 1.68 15.89 6.89
CA LEU A 74 0.97 14.65 6.56
C LEU A 74 0.20 14.79 5.24
N ALA A 75 0.14 13.72 4.45
CA ALA A 75 -0.67 13.70 3.24
C ALA A 75 -2.16 13.81 3.57
N THR A 76 -2.89 14.66 2.86
CA THR A 76 -4.30 14.99 3.18
C THR A 76 -5.24 13.80 2.87
N PHE A 77 -5.04 13.14 1.73
CA PHE A 77 -5.94 12.12 1.19
C PHE A 77 -5.34 10.72 1.10
N MET A 78 -4.11 10.55 1.58
CA MET A 78 -3.34 9.31 1.46
C MET A 78 -2.80 8.89 2.81
N GLU A 79 -2.40 7.64 2.93
CA GLU A 79 -1.88 7.08 4.18
C GLU A 79 -0.36 7.14 4.29
N SER A 80 0.32 7.48 3.18
CA SER A 80 1.76 7.78 3.09
C SER A 80 2.06 8.59 1.83
N GLU A 81 3.35 8.80 1.56
CA GLU A 81 3.84 9.60 0.42
C GLU A 81 3.86 8.83 -0.90
N HIS A 82 3.80 7.49 -0.87
CA HIS A 82 3.99 6.61 -2.02
C HIS A 82 3.00 5.45 -2.04
N ILE A 83 2.84 4.81 -3.19
CA ILE A 83 2.18 3.51 -3.29
C ILE A 83 3.12 2.44 -2.74
N HIS A 84 2.62 1.61 -1.81
CA HIS A 84 3.36 0.50 -1.23
C HIS A 84 3.01 -0.85 -1.82
N ALA A 85 1.78 -1.02 -2.35
CA ALA A 85 1.41 -2.24 -3.05
C ALA A 85 2.30 -2.45 -4.29
N GLU A 86 2.76 -3.69 -4.51
CA GLU A 86 3.58 -4.04 -5.68
C GLU A 86 2.77 -4.04 -6.98
N ALA A 87 1.47 -4.31 -6.91
CA ALA A 87 0.53 -4.19 -8.02
C ALA A 87 -0.92 -4.09 -7.53
N ILE A 88 -1.81 -3.66 -8.42
CA ILE A 88 -3.26 -3.71 -8.22
C ILE A 88 -3.92 -4.63 -9.25
N ILE A 89 -4.85 -5.46 -8.79
CA ILE A 89 -5.61 -6.43 -9.58
C ILE A 89 -7.09 -6.12 -9.45
N VAL A 90 -7.76 -5.89 -10.58
CA VAL A 90 -9.17 -5.50 -10.60
C VAL A 90 -9.97 -6.28 -11.65
N SER A 91 -11.27 -6.40 -11.44
CA SER A 91 -12.17 -6.98 -12.43
C SER A 91 -12.40 -6.03 -13.60
N ASP A 92 -12.81 -4.81 -13.31
CA ASP A 92 -13.09 -3.79 -14.33
C ASP A 92 -12.43 -2.46 -13.96
N TYR A 93 -11.68 -1.89 -14.89
CA TYR A 93 -11.00 -0.61 -14.75
C TYR A 93 -11.68 0.46 -15.59
N SER A 94 -12.10 1.55 -14.96
CA SER A 94 -12.57 2.76 -15.64
C SER A 94 -11.42 3.74 -15.87
N GLU A 95 -11.10 3.99 -17.14
CA GLU A 95 -10.16 5.04 -17.53
C GLU A 95 -10.75 6.43 -17.29
N ASN A 96 -12.08 6.55 -17.49
CA ASN A 96 -12.79 7.79 -17.26
C ASN A 96 -13.18 7.92 -15.79
N TYR A 97 -12.86 9.05 -15.18
CA TYR A 97 -13.18 9.34 -13.80
C TYR A 97 -14.04 10.61 -13.67
N SER A 98 -14.83 10.64 -12.61
CA SER A 98 -15.75 11.75 -12.33
C SER A 98 -15.91 11.97 -10.84
N HIS A 99 -15.00 12.70 -10.24
CA HIS A 99 -15.10 13.15 -8.85
C HIS A 99 -14.55 14.56 -8.74
N TRP A 100 -15.20 15.40 -7.92
CA TRP A 100 -14.86 16.82 -7.77
C TRP A 100 -13.38 17.06 -7.35
N ASN A 101 -12.77 16.11 -6.64
CA ASN A 101 -11.41 16.21 -6.12
C ASN A 101 -10.38 15.44 -6.96
N ALA A 102 -10.77 14.83 -8.06
CA ALA A 102 -9.84 14.05 -8.88
C ALA A 102 -9.04 14.95 -9.80
N VAL A 103 -7.74 14.69 -9.91
CA VAL A 103 -6.81 15.41 -10.78
C VAL A 103 -6.17 14.51 -11.84
N GLU A 104 -6.19 13.21 -11.65
CA GLU A 104 -5.62 12.22 -12.59
C GLU A 104 -6.39 10.89 -12.55
N SER A 105 -6.21 10.07 -13.60
CA SER A 105 -6.74 8.71 -13.61
C SER A 105 -5.91 7.80 -12.70
N LEU A 106 -6.53 6.70 -12.22
CA LEU A 106 -5.79 5.67 -11.49
C LEU A 106 -4.65 5.09 -12.34
N GLY A 107 -4.90 4.85 -13.65
CA GLY A 107 -3.89 4.29 -14.55
C GLY A 107 -2.68 5.21 -14.73
N ASP A 108 -2.89 6.53 -14.82
CA ASP A 108 -1.78 7.50 -14.97
C ASP A 108 -0.99 7.61 -13.66
N TRP A 109 -1.66 7.60 -12.52
CA TRP A 109 -0.99 7.55 -11.22
C TRP A 109 -0.12 6.30 -11.07
N LEU A 110 -0.66 5.10 -11.37
CA LEU A 110 0.09 3.86 -11.33
C LEU A 110 1.31 3.88 -12.25
N LYS A 111 1.18 4.42 -13.47
CA LYS A 111 2.32 4.57 -14.40
C LYS A 111 3.39 5.51 -13.85
N ARG A 112 2.99 6.62 -13.25
CA ARG A 112 3.90 7.60 -12.63
C ARG A 112 4.66 6.99 -11.44
N GLU A 113 4.00 6.21 -10.61
CA GLU A 113 4.59 5.49 -9.47
C GLU A 113 5.27 4.16 -9.86
N GLN A 114 5.25 3.80 -11.17
CA GLN A 114 5.82 2.56 -11.70
C GLN A 114 5.20 1.27 -11.11
N ILE A 115 3.91 1.30 -10.85
CA ILE A 115 3.14 0.19 -10.28
C ILE A 115 2.31 -0.49 -11.37
N PRO A 116 2.39 -1.82 -11.52
CA PRO A 116 1.52 -2.57 -12.42
C PRO A 116 0.05 -2.52 -11.99
N GLY A 117 -0.83 -2.44 -12.99
CA GLY A 117 -2.27 -2.57 -12.82
C GLY A 117 -2.83 -3.57 -13.83
N ILE A 118 -3.64 -4.51 -13.37
CA ILE A 118 -4.26 -5.55 -14.19
C ILE A 118 -5.78 -5.46 -14.10
N THR A 119 -6.43 -5.47 -15.24
CA THR A 119 -7.90 -5.51 -15.36
C THR A 119 -8.36 -6.74 -16.14
N GLY A 120 -9.64 -7.10 -16.00
CA GLY A 120 -10.25 -8.26 -16.67
C GLY A 120 -10.06 -9.56 -15.90
N ILE A 121 -9.59 -9.53 -14.67
CA ILE A 121 -9.42 -10.70 -13.81
C ILE A 121 -10.77 -11.05 -13.15
N ASP A 122 -11.12 -12.34 -13.10
CA ASP A 122 -12.19 -12.80 -12.21
C ASP A 122 -11.74 -12.72 -10.74
N THR A 123 -11.89 -11.52 -10.17
CA THR A 123 -11.48 -11.26 -8.78
C THR A 123 -12.33 -12.04 -7.78
N ARG A 124 -13.52 -12.47 -8.16
CA ARG A 124 -14.36 -13.31 -7.30
C ARG A 124 -13.80 -14.72 -7.20
N GLU A 125 -13.41 -15.32 -8.34
CA GLU A 125 -12.78 -16.64 -8.35
C GLU A 125 -11.43 -16.60 -7.66
N LEU A 126 -10.60 -15.61 -7.95
CA LEU A 126 -9.32 -15.40 -7.27
C LEU A 126 -9.48 -15.30 -5.74
N THR A 127 -10.47 -14.54 -5.27
CA THR A 127 -10.75 -14.43 -3.83
C THR A 127 -11.16 -15.75 -3.19
N LYS A 128 -11.89 -16.62 -3.89
CA LYS A 128 -12.23 -17.96 -3.38
C LYS A 128 -10.97 -18.81 -3.22
N VAL A 129 -10.11 -18.83 -4.24
CA VAL A 129 -8.81 -19.54 -4.19
C VAL A 129 -8.01 -19.08 -2.98
N LEU A 130 -7.83 -17.77 -2.81
CA LEU A 130 -7.09 -17.20 -1.69
C LEU A 130 -7.70 -17.54 -0.32
N ARG A 131 -9.02 -17.56 -0.20
CA ARG A 131 -9.71 -17.91 1.05
C ARG A 131 -9.58 -19.39 1.42
N GLU A 132 -9.49 -20.27 0.43
CA GLU A 132 -9.34 -21.72 0.65
C GLU A 132 -7.90 -22.11 1.00
N HIS A 133 -6.91 -21.43 0.41
CA HIS A 133 -5.49 -21.77 0.59
C HIS A 133 -4.78 -20.91 1.65
N GLY A 134 -5.32 -19.74 2.00
CA GLY A 134 -4.67 -18.79 2.90
C GLY A 134 -3.65 -17.92 2.15
N VAL A 135 -2.43 -17.79 2.70
CA VAL A 135 -1.34 -17.01 2.09
C VAL A 135 -0.88 -17.69 0.80
N MET A 136 -0.85 -16.94 -0.30
CA MET A 136 -0.39 -17.42 -1.60
C MET A 136 0.52 -16.38 -2.25
N MET A 137 1.67 -16.83 -2.72
CA MET A 137 2.52 -16.02 -3.56
C MET A 137 2.01 -16.03 -5.00
N GLY A 138 2.24 -14.94 -5.70
CA GLY A 138 1.90 -14.83 -7.10
C GLY A 138 2.88 -13.95 -7.86
N ARG A 139 2.78 -14.05 -9.18
CA ARG A 139 3.61 -13.25 -10.09
C ARG A 139 2.80 -12.79 -11.29
N ILE A 140 3.12 -11.60 -11.75
CA ILE A 140 2.52 -10.97 -12.91
C ILE A 140 3.50 -11.05 -14.06
N ALA A 141 3.09 -11.74 -15.14
CA ALA A 141 3.88 -11.97 -16.35
C ALA A 141 3.22 -11.32 -17.57
N PHE A 142 4.03 -10.76 -18.46
CA PHE A 142 3.57 -10.31 -19.76
C PHE A 142 3.77 -11.43 -20.78
N ASP A 143 2.79 -11.70 -21.65
CA ASP A 143 2.76 -12.86 -22.53
C ASP A 143 3.90 -12.89 -23.57
N ASP A 144 4.55 -11.76 -23.81
CA ASP A 144 5.65 -11.56 -24.78
C ASP A 144 7.05 -11.46 -24.13
N GLU A 145 7.15 -11.68 -22.82
CA GLU A 145 8.41 -11.67 -22.09
C GLU A 145 8.89 -13.10 -21.78
N SER A 146 10.23 -13.26 -21.65
CA SER A 146 10.85 -14.55 -21.33
C SER A 146 10.44 -15.04 -19.95
N ASP A 147 10.49 -16.35 -19.72
CA ASP A 147 10.13 -17.03 -18.47
C ASP A 147 11.04 -16.69 -17.25
N GLU A 148 12.01 -15.78 -17.42
CA GLU A 148 12.79 -15.25 -16.30
C GLU A 148 11.92 -14.31 -15.44
N MET A 149 11.18 -14.90 -14.55
CA MET A 149 10.25 -14.21 -13.65
C MET A 149 10.91 -13.95 -12.30
N PRO A 150 10.66 -12.79 -11.68
CA PRO A 150 11.07 -12.60 -10.29
C PRO A 150 10.42 -13.66 -9.41
N GLU A 151 11.23 -14.33 -8.60
CA GLU A 151 10.70 -15.21 -7.55
C GLU A 151 10.11 -14.34 -6.44
N ALA A 152 8.91 -14.69 -6.01
CA ALA A 152 8.29 -14.09 -4.85
C ALA A 152 8.85 -14.73 -3.58
N SER A 153 9.61 -13.98 -2.81
CA SER A 153 10.12 -14.42 -1.51
C SER A 153 10.08 -13.29 -0.50
N TYR A 154 9.55 -13.58 0.68
CA TYR A 154 9.65 -12.68 1.83
C TYR A 154 10.95 -12.89 2.64
N ALA A 155 11.65 -14.00 2.46
CA ALA A 155 12.73 -14.44 3.34
C ALA A 155 13.92 -13.46 3.40
N ASP A 156 14.17 -12.71 2.34
CA ASP A 156 15.34 -11.86 2.21
C ASP A 156 15.03 -10.35 2.23
N VAL A 157 13.77 -9.97 2.50
CA VAL A 157 13.34 -8.58 2.43
C VAL A 157 12.90 -8.05 3.80
N ASN A 158 13.60 -7.03 4.29
CA ASN A 158 13.14 -6.29 5.47
C ASN A 158 12.08 -5.25 5.08
N TYR A 159 10.81 -5.65 5.06
CA TYR A 159 9.70 -4.76 4.73
C TYR A 159 9.52 -3.64 5.74
N VAL A 160 9.83 -3.88 7.02
CA VAL A 160 9.75 -2.84 8.06
C VAL A 160 10.72 -1.70 7.75
N ASP A 161 11.94 -2.02 7.34
CA ASP A 161 12.89 -0.99 6.91
C ASP A 161 12.39 -0.23 5.67
N LYS A 162 11.77 -0.91 4.71
CA LYS A 162 11.25 -0.26 3.49
C LYS A 162 10.19 0.81 3.78
N VAL A 163 9.31 0.57 4.77
CA VAL A 163 8.16 1.43 5.07
C VAL A 163 8.37 2.38 6.24
N SER A 164 9.40 2.18 7.04
CA SER A 164 9.75 3.04 8.17
C SER A 164 10.31 4.37 7.71
N CYS A 165 10.01 5.44 8.45
CA CYS A 165 10.69 6.73 8.28
C CYS A 165 12.20 6.56 8.48
N LYS A 166 12.99 7.43 7.83
CA LYS A 166 14.45 7.36 7.91
C LYS A 166 15.04 8.36 8.90
N GLU A 167 14.21 9.30 9.38
CA GLU A 167 14.59 10.35 10.30
C GLU A 167 13.56 10.51 11.40
N VAL A 168 13.98 11.12 12.52
CA VAL A 168 13.07 11.48 13.61
C VAL A 168 12.19 12.64 13.17
N ILE A 169 10.88 12.45 13.20
CA ILE A 169 9.88 13.45 12.82
C ILE A 169 9.08 13.83 14.05
N ARG A 170 8.92 15.14 14.29
CA ARG A 170 8.15 15.66 15.42
C ARG A 170 6.92 16.39 14.94
N TYR A 171 5.81 16.09 15.60
CA TYR A 171 4.51 16.72 15.35
C TYR A 171 3.99 17.38 16.62
N ASN A 172 3.41 18.58 16.52
CA ASN A 172 2.93 19.38 17.65
C ASN A 172 3.99 19.61 18.72
N GLU A 173 5.25 19.84 18.33
CA GLU A 173 6.36 20.03 19.26
C GLU A 173 6.09 21.19 20.24
N GLY A 174 6.20 20.90 21.51
CA GLY A 174 6.02 21.89 22.60
C GLY A 174 4.57 22.32 22.85
N THR A 175 3.58 21.83 22.10
CA THR A 175 2.17 22.22 22.27
C THR A 175 1.29 21.10 22.81
N GLY A 176 1.74 19.85 22.71
CA GLY A 176 0.98 18.68 23.19
C GLY A 176 1.00 18.55 24.71
N LYS A 177 -0.16 18.14 25.28
CA LYS A 177 -0.29 17.88 26.74
C LYS A 177 0.42 16.61 27.18
N LYS A 178 0.59 15.67 26.26
CA LYS A 178 1.29 14.39 26.46
C LYS A 178 2.23 14.15 25.29
N LYS A 179 3.29 13.39 25.53
CA LYS A 179 4.26 12.97 24.51
C LYS A 179 4.09 11.50 24.22
N VAL A 180 4.02 11.17 22.94
CA VAL A 180 3.96 9.79 22.46
C VAL A 180 5.19 9.51 21.60
N LEU A 181 5.95 8.50 21.97
CA LEU A 181 6.99 7.93 21.13
C LEU A 181 6.32 6.91 20.20
N LEU A 182 6.41 7.15 18.88
CA LEU A 182 5.85 6.31 17.84
C LEU A 182 6.98 5.65 17.05
N VAL A 183 7.25 4.38 17.32
CA VAL A 183 8.20 3.59 16.53
C VAL A 183 7.52 3.20 15.21
N ASP A 184 8.10 3.66 14.12
CA ASP A 184 7.52 3.50 12.80
C ASP A 184 7.91 2.18 12.16
N CYS A 185 6.97 1.26 12.12
CA CYS A 185 7.06 0.01 11.39
C CYS A 185 6.03 -0.03 10.24
N GLY A 186 5.78 1.12 9.59
CA GLY A 186 4.74 1.28 8.58
C GLY A 186 3.48 1.96 9.11
N VAL A 187 3.65 3.13 9.76
CA VAL A 187 2.52 3.88 10.33
C VAL A 187 1.72 4.60 9.25
N LYS A 188 0.40 4.41 9.28
CA LYS A 188 -0.54 5.18 8.45
C LYS A 188 -0.64 6.63 8.93
N HIS A 189 -0.68 7.58 8.02
CA HIS A 189 -0.88 8.99 8.35
C HIS A 189 -2.14 9.24 9.18
N ASN A 190 -3.19 8.45 8.98
CA ASN A 190 -4.41 8.56 9.78
C ASN A 190 -4.20 8.26 11.27
N ILE A 191 -3.30 7.34 11.63
CA ILE A 191 -2.96 7.07 13.03
C ILE A 191 -2.33 8.32 13.65
N ILE A 192 -1.38 8.94 12.95
CA ILE A 192 -0.75 10.19 13.40
C ILE A 192 -1.78 11.31 13.51
N ARG A 193 -2.63 11.51 12.49
CA ARG A 193 -3.74 12.49 12.52
C ARG A 193 -4.66 12.29 13.73
N CYS A 194 -4.99 11.03 14.06
CA CYS A 194 -5.81 10.70 15.22
C CYS A 194 -5.15 11.06 16.56
N LEU A 195 -3.83 10.91 16.67
CA LEU A 195 -3.07 11.33 17.84
C LEU A 195 -3.04 12.85 17.96
N LEU A 196 -2.71 13.56 16.87
CA LEU A 196 -2.63 15.02 16.84
C LEU A 196 -3.95 15.71 17.19
N LYS A 197 -5.10 15.15 16.77
CA LYS A 197 -6.44 15.62 17.17
C LYS A 197 -6.72 15.53 18.67
N ARG A 198 -5.89 14.84 19.43
CA ARG A 198 -6.01 14.67 20.90
C ARG A 198 -5.02 15.51 21.70
N ASP A 199 -4.45 16.55 21.10
CA ASP A 199 -3.43 17.42 21.68
C ASP A 199 -2.20 16.65 22.19
N VAL A 200 -1.75 15.68 21.43
CA VAL A 200 -0.56 14.88 21.72
C VAL A 200 0.61 15.38 20.89
N GLU A 201 1.78 15.53 21.50
CA GLU A 201 3.05 15.64 20.79
C GLU A 201 3.48 14.25 20.36
N VAL A 202 3.73 14.04 19.06
CA VAL A 202 4.16 12.74 18.52
C VAL A 202 5.61 12.84 18.06
N ILE A 203 6.45 11.94 18.56
CA ILE A 203 7.83 11.76 18.14
C ILE A 203 7.88 10.45 17.36
N ARG A 204 7.83 10.53 16.02
CA ARG A 204 7.96 9.38 15.11
C ARG A 204 9.44 9.09 14.89
N VAL A 205 9.84 7.85 15.13
CA VAL A 205 11.25 7.41 15.00
C VAL A 205 11.33 6.19 14.09
N PRO A 206 12.48 5.97 13.41
CA PRO A 206 12.73 4.74 12.66
C PRO A 206 12.52 3.46 13.48
N TRP A 207 12.27 2.36 12.82
CA TRP A 207 12.01 1.06 13.44
C TRP A 207 13.19 0.53 14.29
N ASP A 208 14.42 0.86 13.91
CA ASP A 208 15.68 0.46 14.54
C ASP A 208 16.30 1.55 15.43
N TYR A 209 15.56 2.64 15.69
CA TYR A 209 16.04 3.77 16.47
C TYR A 209 16.31 3.39 17.93
N ASP A 210 17.49 3.78 18.46
CA ASP A 210 17.76 3.69 19.89
C ASP A 210 17.00 4.76 20.66
N TYR A 211 15.87 4.38 21.20
CA TYR A 211 14.97 5.23 21.95
C TYR A 211 15.24 5.28 23.47
N THR A 212 16.30 4.63 23.94
CA THR A 212 16.60 4.58 25.39
C THR A 212 16.77 5.96 25.99
N GLY A 213 17.32 6.91 25.23
CA GLY A 213 17.44 8.32 25.64
C GLY A 213 16.15 9.14 25.58
N ILE A 214 15.15 8.71 24.79
CA ILE A 214 13.86 9.41 24.61
C ILE A 214 12.79 8.85 25.56
N ALA A 215 12.87 7.60 25.96
CA ALA A 215 11.87 6.91 26.78
C ALA A 215 11.56 7.63 28.10
N PHE A 216 12.50 8.39 28.65
CA PHE A 216 12.30 9.19 29.87
C PHE A 216 11.47 10.46 29.65
N VAL A 217 11.15 10.82 28.42
CA VAL A 217 10.45 12.05 28.06
C VAL A 217 9.05 11.77 27.50
N ALA A 218 8.75 10.52 27.18
CA ALA A 218 7.44 10.13 26.59
C ALA A 218 6.49 9.59 27.66
N ASP A 219 5.22 10.06 27.62
CA ASP A 219 4.13 9.57 28.49
C ASP A 219 3.58 8.20 28.03
N SER A 220 3.76 7.87 26.77
CA SER A 220 3.28 6.63 26.15
C SER A 220 4.15 6.19 25.00
N PHE A 221 4.19 4.89 24.79
CA PHE A 221 4.92 4.22 23.71
C PHE A 221 3.94 3.50 22.79
N ILE A 222 4.05 3.72 21.48
CA ILE A 222 3.28 3.02 20.46
C ILE A 222 4.24 2.46 19.44
N ARG A 223 4.08 1.17 19.12
CA ARG A 223 4.75 0.51 17.99
C ARG A 223 3.69 0.15 16.96
N THR A 224 3.84 0.63 15.74
CA THR A 224 3.01 0.18 14.62
C THR A 224 3.65 -1.06 14.01
N ILE A 225 2.86 -2.07 13.73
CA ILE A 225 3.32 -3.34 13.17
C ILE A 225 2.79 -3.42 11.75
N VAL A 226 3.67 -3.66 10.78
CA VAL A 226 3.26 -4.21 9.49
C VAL A 226 2.85 -5.65 9.77
N HIS A 227 1.68 -6.07 9.28
CA HIS A 227 1.22 -7.43 9.43
C HIS A 227 2.15 -8.33 8.62
N ILE A 228 2.97 -9.11 9.31
CA ILE A 228 3.78 -10.17 8.72
C ILE A 228 3.13 -11.44 9.24
N ASP A 229 2.37 -12.13 8.40
CA ASP A 229 1.95 -13.49 8.70
C ASP A 229 3.19 -14.39 8.61
N GLU A 230 3.49 -15.10 9.71
CA GLU A 230 4.52 -16.14 9.78
C GLU A 230 4.03 -17.42 9.08
#